data_648190ecdba434d858b5022bcf1378e3
#
_entry.id   648190ecdba434d858b5022bcf1378e3
#
_cell.length_a   1.000
_cell.length_b   1.000
_cell.length_c   1.000
_cell.angle_alpha   90.00
_cell.angle_beta   90.00
_cell.angle_gamma   90.00
#
_symmetry.space_group_name_H-M   'P 1'
#
loop_
_entity.id
_entity.type
_entity.pdbx_description
1 polymer ?
#
loop_
_entity_poly.entity_id
_entity_poly.type
_entity_poly.pdbx_seq_one_letter_code
_entity_poly.pdbx_strand_id
1 'polypeptide(L)' 'LSPYTATGIDLRKNPTVIAVDPSVIPLGSLVEVPGYGIAIAGDTGGAIKGNIIDLHFTTVDQANQWGRRNVTIRILN' A
#
# COMPACT_ATOMS: atom_id res chain seq x y z
N LEU A 1 -13.79 7.03 -7.64
CA LEU A 1 -12.38 6.66 -7.49
C LEU A 1 -11.98 5.68 -8.59
N SER A 2 -10.78 5.84 -9.11
CA SER A 2 -10.25 4.92 -10.09
C SER A 2 -9.84 3.60 -9.42
N PRO A 3 -10.13 2.43 -10.02
CA PRO A 3 -9.63 1.16 -9.52
C PRO A 3 -8.15 0.92 -9.86
N TYR A 4 -7.55 1.81 -10.66
CA TYR A 4 -6.15 1.68 -11.06
C TYR A 4 -5.24 2.53 -10.20
N THR A 5 -4.05 1.97 -9.89
CA THR A 5 -2.99 2.69 -9.18
C THR A 5 -2.25 3.64 -10.13
N ALA A 6 -1.38 4.47 -9.58
CA ALA A 6 -0.50 5.35 -10.36
C ALA A 6 0.39 4.57 -11.35
N THR A 7 0.71 3.30 -11.06
CA THR A 7 1.51 2.44 -11.92
C THR A 7 0.67 1.59 -12.88
N GLY A 8 -0.66 1.79 -12.90
CA GLY A 8 -1.57 1.09 -13.79
C GLY A 8 -2.01 -0.28 -13.30
N ILE A 9 -1.73 -0.65 -12.05
CA ILE A 9 -2.17 -1.92 -11.48
C ILE A 9 -3.67 -1.84 -11.17
N ASP A 10 -4.42 -2.83 -11.61
CA ASP A 10 -5.85 -2.92 -11.32
C ASP A 10 -6.05 -3.51 -9.92
N LEU A 11 -6.50 -2.68 -8.99
CA LEU A 11 -6.73 -3.07 -7.59
C LEU A 11 -7.81 -4.15 -7.43
N ARG A 12 -8.71 -4.28 -8.40
CA ARG A 12 -9.73 -5.34 -8.40
C ARG A 12 -9.11 -6.72 -8.58
N LYS A 13 -7.99 -6.80 -9.30
CA LYS A 13 -7.25 -8.04 -9.58
C LYS A 13 -6.05 -8.23 -8.65
N ASN A 14 -5.48 -7.13 -8.14
CA ASN A 14 -4.27 -7.13 -7.32
C ASN A 14 -4.51 -6.32 -6.05
N PRO A 15 -5.26 -6.87 -5.07
CA PRO A 15 -5.62 -6.11 -3.87
C PRO A 15 -4.45 -5.87 -2.90
N THR A 16 -3.33 -6.55 -3.07
CA THR A 16 -2.14 -6.41 -2.23
C THR A 16 -1.17 -5.36 -2.78
N VAL A 17 -1.70 -4.24 -3.24
CA VAL A 17 -0.94 -3.08 -3.69
C VAL A 17 -1.10 -1.98 -2.65
N ILE A 18 0.01 -1.34 -2.29
CA ILE A 18 -0.01 -0.24 -1.31
C ILE A 18 0.44 1.07 -1.96
N ALA A 19 -0.07 2.18 -1.44
CA ALA A 19 0.40 3.51 -1.81
C ALA A 19 1.52 3.93 -0.88
N VAL A 20 2.55 4.54 -1.45
CA VAL A 20 3.78 4.94 -0.74
C VAL A 20 4.22 6.31 -1.22
N ASP A 21 5.16 6.90 -0.49
CA ASP A 21 5.95 8.02 -1.01
C ASP A 21 7.15 7.43 -1.77
N PRO A 22 7.24 7.63 -3.09
CA PRO A 22 8.31 7.00 -3.88
C PRO A 22 9.70 7.55 -3.56
N SER A 23 9.80 8.66 -2.85
CA SER A 23 11.10 9.15 -2.35
C SER A 23 11.60 8.36 -1.14
N VAL A 24 10.73 7.57 -0.50
CA VAL A 24 11.07 6.73 0.66
C VAL A 24 11.09 5.25 0.27
N ILE A 25 10.06 4.80 -0.43
CA ILE A 25 9.95 3.41 -0.91
C ILE A 25 9.81 3.46 -2.43
N PRO A 26 10.80 2.98 -3.19
CA PRO A 26 10.71 3.02 -4.65
C PRO A 26 9.51 2.23 -5.16
N LEU A 27 8.82 2.76 -6.17
CA LEU A 27 7.72 2.05 -6.83
C LEU A 27 8.25 0.73 -7.42
N GLY A 28 7.45 -0.33 -7.29
CA GLY A 28 7.83 -1.68 -7.69
C GLY A 28 8.45 -2.50 -6.59
N SER A 29 8.75 -1.91 -5.42
CA SER A 29 9.31 -2.63 -4.29
C SER A 29 8.31 -3.65 -3.73
N LEU A 30 8.83 -4.81 -3.33
CA LEU A 30 8.07 -5.76 -2.50
C LEU A 30 8.28 -5.37 -1.04
N VAL A 31 7.19 -5.27 -0.30
CA VAL A 31 7.19 -4.80 1.08
C VAL A 31 6.43 -5.79 1.96
N GLU A 32 7.07 -6.23 3.03
CA GLU A 32 6.40 -7.03 4.05
C GLU A 32 5.80 -6.10 5.10
N VAL A 33 4.47 -6.19 5.27
CA VAL A 33 3.72 -5.39 6.24
C VAL A 33 3.14 -6.34 7.28
N PRO A 34 3.66 -6.32 8.52
CA PRO A 34 3.18 -7.22 9.57
C PRO A 34 1.68 -7.08 9.81
N GLY A 35 0.98 -8.22 9.83
CA GLY A 35 -0.48 -8.26 9.99
C GLY A 35 -1.27 -8.06 8.69
N TYR A 36 -0.61 -7.63 7.61
CA TYR A 36 -1.24 -7.43 6.30
C TYR A 36 -0.74 -8.45 5.28
N GLY A 37 0.57 -8.60 5.17
CA GLY A 37 1.20 -9.52 4.23
C GLY A 37 2.27 -8.86 3.36
N ILE A 38 2.66 -9.55 2.29
CA ILE A 38 3.59 -9.02 1.30
C ILE A 38 2.79 -8.25 0.26
N ALA A 39 3.21 -7.01 0.01
CA ALA A 39 2.54 -6.09 -0.90
C ALA A 39 3.52 -5.50 -1.90
N ILE A 40 2.97 -4.98 -2.99
CA ILE A 40 3.73 -4.24 -4.00
C ILE A 40 3.51 -2.75 -3.77
N ALA A 41 4.59 -1.97 -3.69
CA ALA A 41 4.52 -0.52 -3.67
C ALA A 41 4.19 -0.02 -5.09
N GLY A 42 2.91 0.03 -5.42
CA GLY A 42 2.43 0.27 -6.78
C GLY A 42 1.59 1.52 -6.95
N ASP A 43 1.42 2.32 -5.90
CA ASP A 43 0.57 3.51 -5.96
C ASP A 43 1.20 4.66 -5.19
N THR A 44 0.67 5.85 -5.44
CA THR A 44 1.04 7.08 -4.75
C THR A 44 -0.24 7.81 -4.34
N GLY A 45 -0.11 8.81 -3.48
CA GLY A 45 -1.24 9.66 -3.11
C GLY A 45 -0.75 10.99 -2.58
N GLY A 46 -1.55 12.04 -2.76
CA GLY A 46 -1.17 13.40 -2.35
C GLY A 46 -0.92 13.54 -0.85
N ALA A 47 -1.57 12.72 -0.03
CA ALA A 47 -1.40 12.70 1.43
C ALA A 47 -0.41 11.63 1.90
N ILE A 48 0.13 10.81 0.99
CA ILE A 48 1.03 9.71 1.33
C ILE A 48 2.46 10.19 1.17
N LYS A 49 2.98 10.84 2.21
CA LYS A 49 4.30 11.46 2.21
C LYS A 49 5.15 10.95 3.37
N GLY A 50 6.46 10.84 3.14
CA GLY A 50 7.41 10.38 4.15
C GLY A 50 7.16 8.91 4.51
N ASN A 51 7.13 8.62 5.82
CA ASN A 51 6.97 7.27 6.34
C ASN A 51 5.50 6.85 6.48
N ILE A 52 4.65 7.32 5.57
CA ILE A 52 3.23 6.96 5.52
C ILE A 52 3.03 5.99 4.37
N ILE A 53 2.28 4.93 4.62
CA ILE A 53 1.80 4.01 3.59
C ILE A 53 0.28 3.88 3.74
N ASP A 54 -0.39 3.58 2.63
CA ASP A 54 -1.82 3.34 2.60
C ASP A 54 -2.08 1.94 2.06
N LEU A 55 -2.76 1.13 2.88
CA LEU A 55 -3.06 -0.26 2.55
C LEU A 55 -4.42 -0.36 1.88
N HIS A 56 -4.49 -1.19 0.86
CA HIS A 56 -5.75 -1.51 0.20
C HIS A 56 -6.37 -2.76 0.85
N PHE A 57 -7.68 -2.69 1.11
CA PHE A 57 -8.46 -3.82 1.62
C PHE A 57 -9.64 -4.06 0.69
N THR A 58 -10.10 -5.30 0.63
CA THR A 58 -11.21 -5.67 -0.24
C THR A 58 -12.58 -5.28 0.33
N THR A 59 -12.67 -5.02 1.63
CA THR A 59 -13.89 -4.55 2.28
C THR A 59 -13.62 -3.37 3.18
N VAL A 60 -14.65 -2.54 3.37
CA VAL A 60 -14.61 -1.40 4.29
C VAL A 60 -14.39 -1.87 5.73
N ASP A 61 -15.01 -3.00 6.12
CA ASP A 61 -14.87 -3.54 7.47
C ASP A 61 -13.42 -3.91 7.76
N GLN A 62 -12.73 -4.54 6.82
CA GLN A 62 -11.31 -4.87 6.98
C GLN A 62 -10.47 -3.59 7.13
N ALA A 63 -10.73 -2.58 6.32
CA ALA A 63 -10.04 -1.30 6.41
C ALA A 63 -10.27 -0.63 7.76
N ASN A 64 -11.49 -0.64 8.27
CA ASN A 64 -11.84 -0.08 9.57
C ASN A 64 -11.20 -0.82 10.72
N GLN A 65 -11.12 -2.15 10.64
CA GLN A 65 -10.45 -2.97 11.67
C GLN A 65 -8.95 -2.70 11.72
N TRP A 66 -8.32 -2.51 10.57
CA TRP A 66 -6.90 -2.13 10.53
C TRP A 66 -6.69 -0.75 11.14
N GLY A 67 -7.51 0.22 10.73
CA GLY A 67 -7.45 1.59 11.21
C GLY A 67 -6.14 2.28 10.83
N ARG A 68 -5.70 3.18 11.72
CA ARG A 68 -4.42 3.87 11.60
C ARG A 68 -3.49 3.35 12.68
N ARG A 69 -2.34 2.82 12.27
CA ARG A 69 -1.38 2.24 13.22
C ARG A 69 0.04 2.36 12.68
N ASN A 70 0.98 2.33 13.59
CA ASN A 70 2.39 2.24 13.25
C ASN A 70 2.77 0.78 13.02
N VAL A 71 3.53 0.55 11.96
CA VAL A 71 4.07 -0.78 11.64
C VAL A 71 5.54 -0.65 11.28
N THR A 72 6.31 -1.69 11.56
CA THR A 72 7.68 -1.78 11.06
C THR A 72 7.65 -2.65 9.82
N ILE A 73 7.79 -2.02 8.65
CA ILE A 73 7.79 -2.72 7.37
C ILE A 73 9.19 -3.16 7.01
N ARG A 74 9.28 -4.11 6.07
CA ARG A 74 10.54 -4.58 5.54
C ARG A 74 10.49 -4.60 4.02
N ILE A 75 11.45 -3.91 3.38
CA ILE A 75 11.59 -3.93 1.93
C ILE A 75 12.40 -5.18 1.58
N LEU A 76 11.83 -6.03 0.71
CA LEU A 76 12.37 -7.37 0.43
C LEU A 76 13.30 -7.43 -0.78
N ASN A 77 13.36 -6.36 -1.59
CA ASN A 77 14.18 -6.37 -2.81
C ASN A 77 15.09 -5.17 -2.94
#